data_f97bbe098624c843ff1e615c8f227b97
#
_entry.id   f97bbe098624c843ff1e615c8f227b97
#
_cell.length_a   1.000
_cell.length_b   1.000
_cell.length_c   1.000
_cell.angle_alpha   90.00
_cell.angle_beta   90.00
_cell.angle_gamma   90.00
#
_symmetry.space_group_name_H-M   'P 1'
#
loop_
_entity.id
_entity.type
_entity.pdbx_description
1 polymer ?
#
loop_
_entity_poly.entity_id
_entity_poly.type
_entity_poly.pdbx_seq_one_letter_code
_entity_poly.pdbx_strand_id
1 'polypeptide(L)'
;MSLLPIFVKLRDRLVVVVGGGAVAEGKIEGLFAAEARVRVVAPQVTPAIGQWIAQGKVEWRAKKFAPSDLEGAYLVIAATSEPGVNEAVFSEADAQGILCNAVDDIEHCHFYYGSVVQRGNLQIAISTNGRSPALAQRLRLQLEKQFGPEYELWLEWLGATRELLRAGDGGADSRKVLLHHLASQSMFDRFFSGGATTACEAGTGMGKVYLVGAGPGDPELLTVKAARLLARAGIVFHDSLVSREILDLIARDAEVIDVGKRCGQKLLTQDEINSLLVFAAANHDFVIRLKGGDPLIFGRAGEEIEALRSAGVDFEVVSGITAALGAAAAAGISLTDRRAASQVAITTFSRGTEGGTMDWGAVTSSTTLALYMPGPDYAEVAQRLREGGLPDDLPCVIVSNATGAEQQIRWTSVARLAQEEKLPAPALMIVGRVASRKVREISKTFWHGDPDGRDTPRTAVS
;
A
#
# COMPACT_ATOMS: atom_id res chain seq x y z
N MET A 1 33.33 -21.50 -13.86
CA MET A 1 32.66 -21.56 -12.55
C MET A 1 31.60 -20.46 -12.46
N SER A 2 30.48 -20.72 -11.79
CA SER A 2 29.48 -19.70 -11.47
C SER A 2 29.79 -19.14 -10.08
N LEU A 3 29.81 -17.82 -9.90
CA LEU A 3 30.00 -17.18 -8.60
C LEU A 3 28.66 -17.01 -7.90
N LEU A 4 28.63 -17.19 -6.59
CA LEU A 4 27.49 -16.82 -5.74
C LEU A 4 27.64 -15.38 -5.29
N PRO A 5 26.72 -14.45 -5.65
CA PRO A 5 26.77 -13.08 -5.15
C PRO A 5 26.30 -13.02 -3.69
N ILE A 6 27.16 -12.51 -2.82
CA ILE A 6 26.90 -12.32 -1.38
C ILE A 6 27.43 -10.99 -0.91
N PHE A 7 26.79 -10.43 0.14
CA PHE A 7 27.31 -9.31 0.92
C PHE A 7 27.74 -9.80 2.29
N VAL A 8 28.99 -9.51 2.67
CA VAL A 8 29.60 -10.03 3.90
C VAL A 8 29.62 -8.94 4.97
N LYS A 9 29.15 -9.26 6.18
CA LYS A 9 29.24 -8.37 7.34
C LYS A 9 30.59 -8.56 8.02
N LEU A 10 31.41 -7.50 8.02
CA LEU A 10 32.75 -7.51 8.58
C LEU A 10 32.89 -6.76 9.92
N ARG A 11 31.82 -6.17 10.45
CA ARG A 11 31.87 -5.45 11.73
C ARG A 11 32.55 -6.30 12.82
N ASP A 12 33.60 -5.74 13.42
CA ASP A 12 34.43 -6.39 14.48
C ASP A 12 35.13 -7.69 14.07
N ARG A 13 35.06 -8.09 12.79
CA ARG A 13 35.80 -9.25 12.26
C ARG A 13 37.22 -8.87 11.90
N LEU A 14 38.18 -9.74 12.23
CA LEU A 14 39.56 -9.53 11.86
C LEU A 14 39.77 -9.84 10.37
N VAL A 15 40.25 -8.84 9.62
CA VAL A 15 40.71 -9.01 8.24
C VAL A 15 42.21 -8.76 8.20
N VAL A 16 42.93 -9.74 7.67
CA VAL A 16 44.38 -9.65 7.49
C VAL A 16 44.69 -9.16 6.09
N VAL A 17 45.53 -8.15 5.97
CA VAL A 17 46.06 -7.66 4.69
C VAL A 17 47.55 -7.91 4.64
N VAL A 18 47.98 -8.80 3.75
CA VAL A 18 49.39 -9.10 3.51
C VAL A 18 49.87 -8.19 2.37
N GLY A 19 50.74 -7.26 2.70
CA GLY A 19 51.21 -6.20 1.82
C GLY A 19 50.94 -4.81 2.40
N GLY A 20 51.80 -3.84 2.09
CA GLY A 20 51.74 -2.47 2.64
C GLY A 20 51.80 -1.37 1.58
N GLY A 21 51.60 -1.73 0.29
CA GLY A 21 51.63 -0.81 -0.84
C GLY A 21 50.29 -0.12 -1.13
N ALA A 22 50.22 0.66 -2.22
CA ALA A 22 49.02 1.42 -2.62
C ALA A 22 47.79 0.54 -2.90
N VAL A 23 48.01 -0.70 -3.35
CA VAL A 23 46.91 -1.66 -3.55
C VAL A 23 46.29 -2.06 -2.22
N ALA A 24 47.12 -2.36 -1.21
CA ALA A 24 46.67 -2.67 0.15
C ALA A 24 45.92 -1.48 0.76
N GLU A 25 46.44 -0.25 0.56
CA GLU A 25 45.81 1.00 1.02
C GLU A 25 44.38 1.11 0.53
N GLY A 26 44.11 0.99 -0.79
CA GLY A 26 42.76 1.05 -1.36
C GLY A 26 41.82 -0.06 -0.86
N LYS A 27 42.38 -1.26 -0.49
CA LYS A 27 41.56 -2.31 0.12
C LYS A 27 41.20 -2.02 1.56
N ILE A 28 42.11 -1.45 2.32
CA ILE A 28 41.93 -1.07 3.74
C ILE A 28 40.84 -0.01 3.90
N GLU A 29 40.77 0.97 3.01
CA GLU A 29 39.69 1.98 3.02
C GLU A 29 38.31 1.33 2.93
N GLY A 30 38.13 0.36 2.01
CA GLY A 30 36.87 -0.39 1.91
C GLY A 30 36.55 -1.24 3.16
N LEU A 31 37.57 -1.75 3.85
CA LEU A 31 37.42 -2.48 5.10
C LEU A 31 37.00 -1.59 6.25
N PHE A 32 37.46 -0.35 6.30
CA PHE A 32 36.99 0.63 7.30
C PHE A 32 35.53 0.99 7.12
N ALA A 33 35.08 1.14 5.87
CA ALA A 33 33.67 1.38 5.59
C ALA A 33 32.77 0.20 6.02
N ALA A 34 33.34 -1.01 6.03
CA ALA A 34 32.69 -2.23 6.51
C ALA A 34 32.88 -2.50 8.03
N GLU A 35 33.49 -1.53 8.77
CA GLU A 35 33.78 -1.61 10.21
C GLU A 35 34.62 -2.85 10.60
N ALA A 36 35.50 -3.32 9.72
CA ALA A 36 36.37 -4.45 9.98
C ALA A 36 37.54 -4.07 10.91
N ARG A 37 38.00 -5.00 11.71
CA ARG A 37 39.29 -4.90 12.39
C ARG A 37 40.38 -5.29 11.40
N VAL A 38 41.36 -4.39 11.16
CA VAL A 38 42.37 -4.60 10.14
C VAL A 38 43.72 -4.88 10.78
N ARG A 39 44.38 -5.97 10.34
CA ARG A 39 45.79 -6.28 10.60
C ARG A 39 46.57 -6.22 9.29
N VAL A 40 47.62 -5.45 9.25
CA VAL A 40 48.55 -5.39 8.12
C VAL A 40 49.83 -6.15 8.46
N VAL A 41 50.25 -7.04 7.56
CA VAL A 41 51.50 -7.77 7.63
C VAL A 41 52.38 -7.37 6.47
N ALA A 42 53.39 -6.55 6.71
CA ALA A 42 54.29 -6.06 5.69
C ALA A 42 55.57 -5.51 6.34
N PRO A 43 56.77 -5.68 5.72
CA PRO A 43 58.01 -5.05 6.21
C PRO A 43 57.99 -3.54 6.18
N GLN A 44 57.26 -2.95 5.18
CA GLN A 44 57.09 -1.50 4.98
C GLN A 44 55.64 -1.22 4.63
N VAL A 45 55.20 0.01 4.92
CA VAL A 45 53.83 0.48 4.65
C VAL A 45 53.88 1.90 4.01
N THR A 46 52.85 2.26 3.29
CA THR A 46 52.68 3.63 2.78
C THR A 46 52.47 4.64 3.90
N PRO A 47 52.72 5.92 3.65
CA PRO A 47 52.47 6.97 4.63
C PRO A 47 51.01 6.99 5.13
N ALA A 48 50.02 6.70 4.29
CA ALA A 48 48.62 6.64 4.66
C ALA A 48 48.34 5.51 5.65
N ILE A 49 48.83 4.29 5.36
CA ILE A 49 48.72 3.17 6.30
C ILE A 49 49.43 3.50 7.62
N GLY A 50 50.60 4.16 7.54
CA GLY A 50 51.34 4.64 8.74
C GLY A 50 50.53 5.58 9.61
N GLN A 51 49.75 6.46 8.99
CA GLN A 51 48.82 7.35 9.72
C GLN A 51 47.70 6.58 10.42
N TRP A 52 47.10 5.56 9.75
CA TRP A 52 46.06 4.73 10.36
C TRP A 52 46.59 3.88 11.51
N ILE A 53 47.84 3.44 11.42
CA ILE A 53 48.53 2.76 12.54
C ILE A 53 48.69 3.71 13.73
N ALA A 54 49.16 4.94 13.48
CA ALA A 54 49.34 5.96 14.51
C ALA A 54 48.00 6.34 15.19
N GLN A 55 46.87 6.26 14.45
CA GLN A 55 45.51 6.47 14.95
C GLN A 55 44.92 5.26 15.68
N GLY A 56 45.64 4.13 15.74
CA GLY A 56 45.15 2.90 16.36
C GLY A 56 44.08 2.17 15.56
N LYS A 57 43.86 2.53 14.26
CA LYS A 57 42.88 1.92 13.38
C LYS A 57 43.35 0.62 12.75
N VAL A 58 44.67 0.39 12.66
CA VAL A 58 45.32 -0.76 12.04
C VAL A 58 46.32 -1.38 12.99
N GLU A 59 46.26 -2.69 13.19
CA GLU A 59 47.32 -3.48 13.83
C GLU A 59 48.40 -3.75 12.77
N TRP A 60 49.61 -3.30 12.98
CA TRP A 60 50.72 -3.55 12.05
C TRP A 60 51.74 -4.53 12.60
N ARG A 61 52.06 -5.53 11.77
CA ARG A 61 53.17 -6.46 11.99
C ARG A 61 54.28 -6.15 10.99
N ALA A 62 55.33 -5.48 11.44
CA ALA A 62 56.47 -5.04 10.60
C ALA A 62 57.40 -6.21 10.29
N LYS A 63 56.93 -7.20 9.53
CA LYS A 63 57.68 -8.44 9.16
C LYS A 63 57.17 -9.03 7.83
N LYS A 64 57.94 -10.00 7.30
CA LYS A 64 57.41 -10.86 6.24
C LYS A 64 56.32 -11.77 6.76
N PHE A 65 55.39 -12.15 5.87
CA PHE A 65 54.28 -13.04 6.18
C PHE A 65 54.79 -14.40 6.75
N ALA A 66 54.07 -14.90 7.74
CA ALA A 66 54.18 -16.25 8.26
C ALA A 66 52.76 -16.81 8.53
N PRO A 67 52.57 -18.16 8.48
CA PRO A 67 51.26 -18.80 8.67
C PRO A 67 50.52 -18.33 9.95
N SER A 68 51.23 -18.15 11.03
CA SER A 68 50.65 -17.64 12.30
C SER A 68 50.04 -16.25 12.26
N ASP A 69 50.27 -15.49 11.17
CA ASP A 69 49.67 -14.17 10.98
C ASP A 69 48.19 -14.24 10.63
N LEU A 70 47.70 -15.39 10.16
CA LEU A 70 46.29 -15.64 9.85
C LEU A 70 45.47 -16.07 11.08
N GLU A 71 46.12 -16.32 12.21
CA GLU A 71 45.40 -16.75 13.42
C GLU A 71 44.29 -15.78 13.82
N GLY A 72 43.06 -16.31 13.91
CA GLY A 72 41.85 -15.53 14.20
C GLY A 72 41.32 -14.68 13.05
N ALA A 73 41.90 -14.77 11.89
CA ALA A 73 41.41 -14.06 10.70
C ALA A 73 40.08 -14.63 10.20
N TYR A 74 39.14 -13.74 9.86
CA TYR A 74 37.90 -14.11 9.17
C TYR A 74 38.07 -14.11 7.66
N LEU A 75 38.94 -13.23 7.16
CA LEU A 75 39.19 -13.03 5.73
C LEU A 75 40.64 -12.51 5.58
N VAL A 76 41.31 -12.89 4.47
CA VAL A 76 42.64 -12.39 4.13
C VAL A 76 42.68 -11.83 2.72
N ILE A 77 43.45 -10.74 2.57
CA ILE A 77 43.76 -10.11 1.28
C ILE A 77 45.26 -10.18 1.08
N ALA A 78 45.71 -10.92 0.04
CA ALA A 78 47.10 -10.95 -0.40
C ALA A 78 47.31 -9.85 -1.44
N ALA A 79 47.99 -8.79 -1.08
CA ALA A 79 48.20 -7.57 -1.89
C ALA A 79 49.71 -7.25 -1.99
N THR A 80 50.54 -8.25 -2.21
CA THR A 80 51.98 -8.09 -2.43
C THR A 80 52.33 -8.11 -3.91
N SER A 81 53.50 -7.55 -4.25
CA SER A 81 54.08 -7.68 -5.58
C SER A 81 54.81 -9.00 -5.81
N GLU A 82 54.89 -9.86 -4.81
CA GLU A 82 55.62 -11.16 -4.86
C GLU A 82 54.61 -12.31 -5.05
N PRO A 83 54.47 -12.92 -6.24
CA PRO A 83 53.51 -13.99 -6.49
C PRO A 83 53.64 -15.19 -5.55
N GLY A 84 54.86 -15.58 -5.22
CA GLY A 84 55.11 -16.70 -4.30
C GLY A 84 54.66 -16.43 -2.86
N VAL A 85 54.61 -15.16 -2.44
CA VAL A 85 54.00 -14.78 -1.13
C VAL A 85 52.48 -14.85 -1.21
N ASN A 86 51.87 -14.37 -2.30
CA ASN A 86 50.43 -14.43 -2.47
C ASN A 86 49.92 -15.89 -2.55
N GLU A 87 50.64 -16.79 -3.25
CA GLU A 87 50.36 -18.23 -3.28
C GLU A 87 50.49 -18.86 -1.87
N ALA A 88 51.53 -18.53 -1.13
CA ALA A 88 51.71 -19.02 0.24
C ALA A 88 50.58 -18.55 1.18
N VAL A 89 50.13 -17.29 1.05
CA VAL A 89 48.98 -16.75 1.81
C VAL A 89 47.70 -17.51 1.43
N PHE A 90 47.45 -17.74 0.15
CA PHE A 90 46.29 -18.49 -0.30
C PHE A 90 46.30 -19.93 0.21
N SER A 91 47.40 -20.64 0.05
CA SER A 91 47.51 -22.03 0.48
C SER A 91 47.28 -22.20 1.99
N GLU A 92 47.79 -21.28 2.79
CA GLU A 92 47.58 -21.29 4.23
C GLU A 92 46.16 -20.95 4.59
N ALA A 93 45.55 -19.94 3.90
CA ALA A 93 44.15 -19.55 4.10
C ALA A 93 43.19 -20.70 3.74
N ASP A 94 43.44 -21.40 2.63
CA ASP A 94 42.63 -22.53 2.21
C ASP A 94 42.72 -23.68 3.21
N ALA A 95 43.91 -24.00 3.70
CA ALA A 95 44.13 -25.01 4.72
C ALA A 95 43.41 -24.73 6.04
N GLN A 96 43.23 -23.45 6.39
CA GLN A 96 42.51 -23.00 7.59
C GLN A 96 41.01 -22.67 7.37
N GLY A 97 40.51 -22.84 6.14
CA GLY A 97 39.11 -22.48 5.78
C GLY A 97 38.84 -20.99 5.83
N ILE A 98 39.87 -20.14 5.65
CA ILE A 98 39.78 -18.68 5.63
C ILE A 98 39.59 -18.21 4.18
N LEU A 99 38.59 -17.32 3.94
CA LEU A 99 38.40 -16.74 2.61
C LEU A 99 39.57 -15.85 2.23
N CYS A 100 40.21 -16.16 1.07
CA CYS A 100 41.33 -15.40 0.54
C CYS A 100 41.01 -14.71 -0.78
N ASN A 101 41.53 -13.50 -0.94
CA ASN A 101 41.60 -12.81 -2.24
C ASN A 101 43.07 -12.44 -2.50
N ALA A 102 43.68 -13.07 -3.48
CA ALA A 102 44.98 -12.65 -4.01
C ALA A 102 44.76 -11.63 -5.13
N VAL A 103 45.28 -10.43 -4.97
CA VAL A 103 45.06 -9.36 -5.95
C VAL A 103 45.75 -9.66 -7.26
N ASP A 104 45.03 -9.50 -8.37
CA ASP A 104 45.45 -9.79 -9.74
C ASP A 104 45.77 -11.25 -10.02
N ASP A 105 45.36 -12.17 -9.14
CA ASP A 105 45.60 -13.61 -9.27
C ASP A 105 44.27 -14.38 -9.11
N ILE A 106 43.63 -14.74 -10.25
CA ILE A 106 42.31 -15.37 -10.27
C ILE A 106 42.32 -16.79 -9.70
N GLU A 107 43.41 -17.52 -9.85
CA GLU A 107 43.53 -18.92 -9.42
C GLU A 107 43.62 -19.02 -7.90
N HIS A 108 44.14 -17.99 -7.24
CA HIS A 108 44.35 -17.93 -5.79
C HIS A 108 43.29 -17.02 -5.10
N CYS A 109 42.02 -17.12 -5.56
CA CYS A 109 40.90 -16.33 -4.98
C CYS A 109 39.70 -17.21 -4.67
N HIS A 110 39.22 -17.14 -3.40
CA HIS A 110 37.94 -17.69 -3.00
C HIS A 110 36.76 -16.71 -3.29
N PHE A 111 37.04 -15.43 -3.40
CA PHE A 111 36.07 -14.38 -3.72
C PHE A 111 36.70 -13.25 -4.51
N TYR A 112 35.85 -12.47 -5.19
CA TYR A 112 36.30 -11.33 -6.00
C TYR A 112 35.66 -10.04 -5.55
N TYR A 113 36.42 -8.94 -5.67
CA TYR A 113 35.86 -7.60 -5.55
C TYR A 113 35.18 -7.21 -6.86
N GLY A 114 33.85 -6.93 -6.82
CA GLY A 114 33.12 -6.35 -7.93
C GLY A 114 33.31 -4.85 -8.04
N SER A 115 32.86 -4.27 -9.15
CA SER A 115 32.65 -2.82 -9.24
C SER A 115 31.39 -2.46 -8.46
N VAL A 116 31.45 -1.46 -7.58
CA VAL A 116 30.34 -1.12 -6.68
C VAL A 116 29.88 0.32 -6.92
N VAL A 117 28.56 0.51 -7.04
CA VAL A 117 27.88 1.80 -6.87
C VAL A 117 27.42 1.87 -5.45
N GLN A 118 27.76 2.94 -4.75
CA GLN A 118 27.35 3.15 -3.36
C GLN A 118 26.69 4.52 -3.19
N ARG A 119 25.52 4.51 -2.51
CA ARG A 119 24.76 5.70 -2.10
C ARG A 119 24.25 5.46 -0.67
N GLY A 120 25.02 5.95 0.30
CA GLY A 120 24.79 5.59 1.70
C GLY A 120 24.72 4.08 1.89
N ASN A 121 23.59 3.57 2.36
CA ASN A 121 23.33 2.15 2.57
C ASN A 121 22.92 1.37 1.29
N LEU A 122 22.66 2.06 0.17
CA LEU A 122 22.42 1.38 -1.12
C LEU A 122 23.75 0.93 -1.73
N GLN A 123 23.86 -0.36 -2.02
CA GLN A 123 25.00 -0.95 -2.71
C GLN A 123 24.55 -1.78 -3.90
N ILE A 124 25.15 -1.52 -5.08
CA ILE A 124 24.95 -2.31 -6.30
C ILE A 124 26.29 -2.86 -6.72
N ALA A 125 26.49 -4.17 -6.54
CA ALA A 125 27.74 -4.85 -6.92
C ALA A 125 27.62 -5.46 -8.33
N ILE A 126 28.62 -5.25 -9.16
CA ILE A 126 28.69 -5.70 -10.55
C ILE A 126 29.88 -6.65 -10.70
N SER A 127 29.61 -7.87 -11.15
CA SER A 127 30.65 -8.84 -11.46
C SER A 127 30.53 -9.28 -12.91
N THR A 128 31.65 -9.43 -13.58
CA THR A 128 31.78 -10.05 -14.92
C THR A 128 32.46 -11.40 -14.85
N ASN A 129 32.56 -11.98 -13.64
CA ASN A 129 33.26 -13.23 -13.38
C ASN A 129 34.74 -13.20 -13.87
N GLY A 130 35.39 -12.05 -13.64
CA GLY A 130 36.78 -11.83 -14.07
C GLY A 130 36.96 -11.60 -15.57
N ARG A 131 35.91 -11.74 -16.42
CA ARG A 131 36.05 -11.73 -17.88
C ARG A 131 36.28 -10.33 -18.46
N SER A 132 35.76 -9.29 -17.85
CA SER A 132 35.92 -7.92 -18.39
C SER A 132 35.81 -6.84 -17.29
N PRO A 133 36.91 -6.49 -16.63
CA PRO A 133 36.93 -5.39 -15.68
C PRO A 133 36.46 -4.06 -16.30
N ALA A 134 36.82 -3.80 -17.57
CA ALA A 134 36.41 -2.61 -18.30
C ALA A 134 34.89 -2.52 -18.50
N LEU A 135 34.21 -3.66 -18.76
CA LEU A 135 32.76 -3.70 -18.86
C LEU A 135 32.12 -3.41 -17.49
N ALA A 136 32.63 -4.04 -16.43
CA ALA A 136 32.15 -3.79 -15.07
C ALA A 136 32.28 -2.31 -14.68
N GLN A 137 33.40 -1.68 -14.98
CA GLN A 137 33.61 -0.24 -14.74
C GLN A 137 32.65 0.62 -15.56
N ARG A 138 32.45 0.31 -16.85
CA ARG A 138 31.49 1.06 -17.69
C ARG A 138 30.09 0.97 -17.14
N LEU A 139 29.64 -0.23 -16.75
CA LEU A 139 28.32 -0.43 -16.15
C LEU A 139 28.19 0.32 -14.82
N ARG A 140 29.24 0.33 -13.99
CA ARG A 140 29.25 1.14 -12.78
C ARG A 140 29.00 2.61 -13.07
N LEU A 141 29.72 3.22 -14.01
CA LEU A 141 29.54 4.62 -14.41
C LEU A 141 28.15 4.92 -14.98
N GLN A 142 27.54 3.96 -15.69
CA GLN A 142 26.15 4.11 -16.16
C GLN A 142 25.15 4.07 -15.00
N LEU A 143 25.30 3.13 -14.09
CA LEU A 143 24.43 3.01 -12.91
C LEU A 143 24.62 4.14 -11.92
N GLU A 144 25.82 4.72 -11.79
CA GLU A 144 26.05 5.93 -10.97
C GLU A 144 25.28 7.14 -11.47
N LYS A 145 25.03 7.24 -12.78
CA LYS A 145 24.19 8.28 -13.37
C LYS A 145 22.69 8.01 -13.16
N GLN A 146 22.31 6.74 -13.16
CA GLN A 146 20.92 6.33 -12.95
C GLN A 146 20.52 6.38 -11.49
N PHE A 147 21.44 6.02 -10.59
CA PHE A 147 21.25 6.04 -9.15
C PHE A 147 22.10 7.17 -8.54
N GLY A 148 21.54 8.37 -8.51
CA GLY A 148 22.20 9.56 -8.01
C GLY A 148 22.31 9.59 -6.47
N PRO A 149 22.89 10.66 -5.89
CA PRO A 149 23.04 10.82 -4.44
C PRO A 149 21.71 10.82 -3.68
N GLU A 150 20.62 11.21 -4.35
CA GLU A 150 19.26 11.26 -3.81
C GLU A 150 18.77 9.91 -3.31
N TYR A 151 19.26 8.80 -3.84
CA TYR A 151 18.89 7.45 -3.39
C TYR A 151 19.30 7.15 -1.96
N GLU A 152 20.32 7.82 -1.43
CA GLU A 152 20.72 7.69 -0.02
C GLU A 152 19.60 8.19 0.90
N LEU A 153 19.12 9.40 0.70
CA LEU A 153 18.04 10.00 1.49
C LEU A 153 16.75 9.22 1.38
N TRP A 154 16.43 8.77 0.17
CA TRP A 154 15.22 7.99 -0.05
C TRP A 154 15.25 6.63 0.62
N LEU A 155 16.40 5.94 0.60
CA LEU A 155 16.56 4.66 1.28
C LEU A 155 16.50 4.81 2.82
N GLU A 156 17.06 5.87 3.37
CA GLU A 156 16.95 6.18 4.81
C GLU A 156 15.48 6.40 5.21
N TRP A 157 14.75 7.17 4.41
CA TRP A 157 13.33 7.39 4.62
C TRP A 157 12.51 6.09 4.54
N LEU A 158 12.75 5.24 3.53
CA LEU A 158 12.13 3.92 3.42
C LEU A 158 12.45 3.03 4.63
N GLY A 159 13.69 3.09 5.11
CA GLY A 159 14.14 2.36 6.31
C GLY A 159 13.38 2.79 7.56
N ALA A 160 13.29 4.10 7.81
CA ALA A 160 12.55 4.66 8.94
C ALA A 160 11.06 4.32 8.87
N THR A 161 10.46 4.43 7.68
CA THR A 161 9.06 4.06 7.46
C THR A 161 8.80 2.57 7.71
N ARG A 162 9.73 1.70 7.29
CA ARG A 162 9.64 0.25 7.57
C ARG A 162 9.69 -0.06 9.07
N GLU A 163 10.51 0.64 9.83
CA GLU A 163 10.60 0.49 11.29
C GLU A 163 9.29 0.90 11.97
N LEU A 164 8.70 2.04 11.57
CA LEU A 164 7.40 2.50 12.07
C LEU A 164 6.28 1.48 11.77
N LEU A 165 6.24 0.94 10.55
CA LEU A 165 5.26 -0.08 10.16
C LEU A 165 5.46 -1.42 10.88
N ARG A 166 6.69 -1.73 11.33
CA ARG A 166 6.98 -2.93 12.13
C ARG A 166 6.52 -2.80 13.57
N ALA A 167 6.53 -1.60 14.12
CA ALA A 167 6.04 -1.33 15.47
C ALA A 167 4.51 -1.36 15.57
N GLY A 168 3.78 -1.27 14.45
CA GLY A 168 2.32 -1.39 14.37
C GLY A 168 1.83 -2.84 14.22
N ASP A 169 0.57 -3.10 14.59
CA ASP A 169 -0.06 -4.44 14.59
C ASP A 169 -0.51 -4.94 13.19
N GLY A 170 -0.10 -4.28 12.10
CA GLY A 170 -0.47 -4.62 10.72
C GLY A 170 0.03 -5.99 10.25
N GLY A 171 -0.75 -6.67 9.40
CA GLY A 171 -0.40 -7.97 8.81
C GLY A 171 0.86 -7.92 7.93
N ALA A 172 1.64 -9.02 7.89
CA ALA A 172 2.90 -9.08 7.15
C ALA A 172 2.74 -8.82 5.63
N ASP A 173 1.68 -9.33 5.03
CA ASP A 173 1.44 -9.20 3.59
C ASP A 173 1.04 -7.77 3.19
N SER A 174 0.24 -7.09 4.01
CA SER A 174 -0.17 -5.71 3.79
C SER A 174 1.02 -4.75 3.89
N ARG A 175 1.89 -4.95 4.89
CA ARG A 175 3.14 -4.20 5.01
C ARG A 175 4.05 -4.38 3.80
N LYS A 176 4.10 -5.60 3.25
CA LYS A 176 4.88 -5.89 2.04
C LYS A 176 4.35 -5.11 0.83
N VAL A 177 3.04 -5.11 0.60
CA VAL A 177 2.41 -4.37 -0.52
C VAL A 177 2.68 -2.87 -0.38
N LEU A 178 2.49 -2.32 0.82
CA LEU A 178 2.76 -0.91 1.09
C LEU A 178 4.23 -0.54 0.86
N LEU A 179 5.17 -1.34 1.38
CA LEU A 179 6.60 -1.07 1.19
C LEU A 179 7.02 -1.19 -0.28
N HIS A 180 6.42 -2.11 -1.06
CA HIS A 180 6.64 -2.16 -2.51
C HIS A 180 6.12 -0.92 -3.23
N HIS A 181 4.95 -0.42 -2.84
CA HIS A 181 4.40 0.82 -3.40
C HIS A 181 5.30 2.02 -3.05
N LEU A 182 5.68 2.18 -1.79
CA LEU A 182 6.58 3.25 -1.34
C LEU A 182 7.97 3.19 -2.02
N ALA A 183 8.43 2.01 -2.43
CA ALA A 183 9.67 1.81 -3.16
C ALA A 183 9.54 1.95 -4.69
N SER A 184 8.37 2.38 -5.20
CA SER A 184 8.14 2.56 -6.64
C SER A 184 8.86 3.79 -7.21
N GLN A 185 9.12 3.78 -8.53
CA GLN A 185 9.73 4.92 -9.23
C GLN A 185 8.86 6.18 -9.13
N SER A 186 7.54 6.03 -9.18
CA SER A 186 6.60 7.16 -9.04
C SER A 186 6.70 7.84 -7.68
N MET A 187 6.92 7.06 -6.61
CA MET A 187 7.14 7.61 -5.27
C MET A 187 8.51 8.27 -5.14
N PHE A 188 9.55 7.70 -5.77
CA PHE A 188 10.86 8.32 -5.84
C PHE A 188 10.80 9.69 -6.55
N ASP A 189 10.21 9.72 -7.74
CA ASP A 189 10.08 10.94 -8.54
C ASP A 189 9.32 12.04 -7.77
N ARG A 190 8.29 11.67 -7.02
CA ARG A 190 7.54 12.58 -6.15
C ARG A 190 8.34 13.06 -4.96
N PHE A 191 9.06 12.18 -4.28
CA PHE A 191 9.89 12.53 -3.14
C PHE A 191 10.87 13.67 -3.51
N PHE A 192 11.36 13.69 -4.76
CA PHE A 192 12.32 14.71 -5.22
C PHE A 192 11.71 15.79 -6.12
N SER A 193 10.60 15.55 -6.85
CA SER A 193 9.93 16.55 -7.72
C SER A 193 8.90 17.39 -6.98
N GLY A 194 8.32 16.88 -5.92
CA GLY A 194 7.25 17.51 -5.15
C GLY A 194 7.71 18.46 -4.07
N GLY A 195 8.87 19.12 -4.21
CA GLY A 195 9.27 20.14 -3.24
C GLY A 195 9.52 19.64 -1.81
N ALA A 196 10.01 18.41 -1.66
CA ALA A 196 10.59 17.94 -0.39
C ALA A 196 11.96 18.59 -0.13
N THR A 197 12.14 19.82 -0.57
CA THR A 197 13.08 20.75 0.01
C THR A 197 12.49 21.25 1.29
N THR A 198 13.17 20.84 2.37
CA THR A 198 12.87 21.26 3.75
C THR A 198 11.76 20.51 4.48
N ALA A 199 11.96 19.21 4.73
CA ALA A 199 11.54 18.68 6.03
C ALA A 199 12.49 19.31 7.06
N CYS A 200 12.01 20.28 7.78
CA CYS A 200 12.51 20.96 8.96
C CYS A 200 12.66 22.47 8.79
N GLU A 201 11.65 23.13 8.21
CA GLU A 201 11.27 24.45 8.70
C GLU A 201 9.86 24.35 9.23
N ALA A 202 9.75 24.44 10.55
CA ALA A 202 8.51 24.48 11.30
C ALA A 202 7.66 25.65 10.80
N GLY A 203 6.59 25.33 10.10
CA GLY A 203 5.61 26.33 9.71
C GLY A 203 4.93 26.00 8.40
N THR A 204 3.91 25.20 8.46
CA THR A 204 2.61 25.29 7.79
C THR A 204 1.98 23.91 7.72
N GLY A 205 0.73 23.82 8.11
CA GLY A 205 -0.02 22.63 8.47
C GLY A 205 0.01 21.49 7.45
N MET A 206 -0.27 20.30 7.96
CA MET A 206 -0.58 19.12 7.16
C MET A 206 -1.64 19.44 6.09
N GLY A 207 -1.55 18.79 4.93
CA GLY A 207 -2.55 18.92 3.89
C GLY A 207 -3.93 18.44 4.32
N LYS A 208 -4.94 18.73 3.52
CA LYS A 208 -6.34 18.41 3.83
C LYS A 208 -6.78 17.10 3.21
N VAL A 209 -7.44 16.26 4.00
CA VAL A 209 -8.04 14.99 3.52
C VAL A 209 -9.53 15.18 3.26
N TYR A 210 -10.00 14.80 2.09
CA TYR A 210 -11.40 14.78 1.72
C TYR A 210 -11.92 13.34 1.73
N LEU A 211 -12.85 13.04 2.64
CA LEU A 211 -13.58 11.76 2.67
C LEU A 211 -14.79 11.89 1.74
N VAL A 212 -14.70 11.36 0.53
CA VAL A 212 -15.65 11.63 -0.56
C VAL A 212 -16.51 10.41 -0.83
N GLY A 213 -17.84 10.59 -0.86
CA GLY A 213 -18.79 9.57 -1.29
C GLY A 213 -18.84 9.47 -2.81
N ALA A 214 -18.62 8.26 -3.33
CA ALA A 214 -18.69 7.94 -4.76
C ALA A 214 -20.12 7.66 -5.24
N GLY A 215 -21.11 7.66 -4.36
CA GLY A 215 -22.46 7.24 -4.75
C GLY A 215 -22.61 5.73 -4.95
N PRO A 216 -23.77 5.29 -5.46
CA PRO A 216 -24.12 3.87 -5.56
C PRO A 216 -23.52 3.14 -6.78
N GLY A 217 -22.86 3.83 -7.71
CA GLY A 217 -22.21 3.22 -8.88
C GLY A 217 -22.27 4.07 -10.16
N ASP A 218 -23.38 4.74 -10.43
CA ASP A 218 -23.55 5.61 -11.58
C ASP A 218 -22.78 6.93 -11.38
N PRO A 219 -21.87 7.32 -12.29
CA PRO A 219 -21.11 8.57 -12.19
C PRO A 219 -21.99 9.83 -12.23
N GLU A 220 -23.19 9.80 -12.85
CA GLU A 220 -24.13 10.92 -12.86
C GLU A 220 -24.76 11.17 -11.49
N LEU A 221 -24.64 10.21 -10.56
CA LEU A 221 -25.09 10.34 -9.17
C LEU A 221 -23.99 10.86 -8.22
N LEU A 222 -22.84 11.26 -8.75
CA LEU A 222 -21.86 12.00 -7.98
C LEU A 222 -22.41 13.37 -7.60
N THR A 223 -22.10 13.81 -6.39
CA THR A 223 -22.33 15.21 -6.06
C THR A 223 -21.41 16.12 -6.88
N VAL A 224 -21.87 17.30 -7.25
CA VAL A 224 -21.07 18.30 -7.98
C VAL A 224 -19.75 18.57 -7.25
N LYS A 225 -19.76 18.56 -5.92
CA LYS A 225 -18.56 18.75 -5.11
C LYS A 225 -17.59 17.57 -5.27
N ALA A 226 -18.08 16.33 -5.20
CA ALA A 226 -17.26 15.13 -5.39
C ALA A 226 -16.59 15.15 -6.77
N ALA A 227 -17.33 15.39 -7.84
CA ALA A 227 -16.80 15.45 -9.20
C ALA A 227 -15.71 16.54 -9.37
N ARG A 228 -15.92 17.73 -8.79
CA ARG A 228 -14.91 18.81 -8.82
C ARG A 228 -13.63 18.46 -8.07
N LEU A 229 -13.76 17.75 -6.95
CA LEU A 229 -12.59 17.32 -6.16
C LEU A 229 -11.81 16.25 -6.92
N LEU A 230 -12.48 15.25 -7.50
CA LEU A 230 -11.84 14.17 -8.29
C LEU A 230 -11.07 14.73 -9.48
N ALA A 231 -11.63 15.70 -10.20
CA ALA A 231 -10.98 16.34 -11.34
C ALA A 231 -9.71 17.16 -10.98
N ARG A 232 -9.44 17.40 -9.70
CA ARG A 232 -8.30 18.17 -9.19
C ARG A 232 -7.40 17.36 -8.26
N ALA A 233 -7.68 16.08 -8.11
CA ALA A 233 -6.97 15.22 -7.19
C ALA A 233 -5.50 15.03 -7.62
N GLY A 234 -4.57 15.09 -6.66
CA GLY A 234 -3.20 14.65 -6.85
C GLY A 234 -3.00 13.20 -6.40
N ILE A 235 -3.72 12.79 -5.35
CA ILE A 235 -3.71 11.41 -4.84
C ILE A 235 -5.11 10.99 -4.39
N VAL A 236 -5.52 9.77 -4.77
CA VAL A 236 -6.84 9.20 -4.44
C VAL A 236 -6.66 7.79 -3.89
N PHE A 237 -7.12 7.57 -2.67
CA PHE A 237 -7.28 6.23 -2.08
C PHE A 237 -8.73 5.81 -2.23
N HIS A 238 -9.01 4.71 -2.94
CA HIS A 238 -10.39 4.28 -3.18
C HIS A 238 -10.70 2.88 -2.68
N ASP A 239 -11.97 2.63 -2.37
CA ASP A 239 -12.49 1.30 -2.06
C ASP A 239 -12.69 0.49 -3.36
N SER A 240 -12.59 -0.85 -3.28
CA SER A 240 -12.80 -1.74 -4.43
C SER A 240 -14.24 -1.72 -4.98
N LEU A 241 -15.20 -1.11 -4.26
CA LEU A 241 -16.60 -0.95 -4.70
C LEU A 241 -16.83 0.28 -5.59
N VAL A 242 -15.84 1.13 -5.75
CA VAL A 242 -15.95 2.30 -6.64
C VAL A 242 -15.88 1.82 -8.09
N SER A 243 -16.86 2.22 -8.90
CA SER A 243 -16.93 1.81 -10.30
C SER A 243 -15.80 2.41 -11.14
N ARG A 244 -15.45 1.73 -12.25
CA ARG A 244 -14.37 2.19 -13.12
C ARG A 244 -14.71 3.52 -13.77
N GLU A 245 -15.97 3.71 -14.12
CA GLU A 245 -16.50 4.93 -14.74
C GLU A 245 -16.31 6.15 -13.83
N ILE A 246 -16.38 5.95 -12.51
CA ILE A 246 -16.09 7.01 -11.52
C ILE A 246 -14.58 7.25 -11.41
N LEU A 247 -13.76 6.19 -11.43
CA LEU A 247 -12.30 6.32 -11.41
C LEU A 247 -11.78 7.05 -12.66
N ASP A 248 -12.44 6.90 -13.81
CA ASP A 248 -12.08 7.59 -15.04
C ASP A 248 -12.33 9.12 -15.01
N LEU A 249 -13.06 9.62 -14.00
CA LEU A 249 -13.26 11.07 -13.75
C LEU A 249 -12.14 11.71 -12.94
N ILE A 250 -11.22 10.91 -12.39
CA ILE A 250 -10.05 11.39 -11.64
C ILE A 250 -9.08 12.07 -12.62
N ALA A 251 -8.40 13.10 -12.15
CA ALA A 251 -7.35 13.76 -12.92
C ALA A 251 -6.33 12.74 -13.45
N ARG A 252 -5.90 12.87 -14.71
CA ARG A 252 -5.04 11.87 -15.39
C ARG A 252 -3.64 11.72 -14.76
N ASP A 253 -3.18 12.76 -14.12
CA ASP A 253 -1.90 12.83 -13.41
C ASP A 253 -2.00 12.47 -11.92
N ALA A 254 -3.22 12.16 -11.44
CA ALA A 254 -3.43 11.73 -10.07
C ALA A 254 -2.92 10.31 -9.85
N GLU A 255 -2.37 10.08 -8.67
CA GLU A 255 -2.09 8.73 -8.19
C GLU A 255 -3.36 8.10 -7.64
N VAL A 256 -3.70 6.92 -8.15
CA VAL A 256 -4.92 6.20 -7.76
C VAL A 256 -4.53 4.88 -7.12
N ILE A 257 -4.93 4.70 -5.84
CA ILE A 257 -4.52 3.57 -5.01
C ILE A 257 -5.77 2.83 -4.52
N ASP A 258 -5.90 1.55 -4.90
CA ASP A 258 -6.94 0.66 -4.37
C ASP A 258 -6.56 0.20 -2.96
N VAL A 259 -7.30 0.65 -1.94
CA VAL A 259 -7.17 0.25 -0.55
C VAL A 259 -8.32 -0.66 -0.09
N GLY A 260 -9.18 -1.06 -1.02
CA GLY A 260 -10.37 -1.87 -0.76
C GLY A 260 -10.07 -3.34 -0.51
N LYS A 261 -11.09 -4.07 -0.05
CA LYS A 261 -11.04 -5.52 0.18
C LYS A 261 -11.60 -6.23 -1.05
N ARG A 262 -10.82 -7.06 -1.73
CA ARG A 262 -11.35 -8.03 -2.70
C ARG A 262 -11.73 -9.32 -1.96
N CYS A 263 -12.82 -9.98 -2.39
CA CYS A 263 -13.30 -11.25 -1.79
C CYS A 263 -12.14 -12.23 -1.56
N GLY A 264 -11.88 -12.54 -0.26
CA GLY A 264 -10.88 -13.52 0.16
C GLY A 264 -9.45 -13.00 0.39
N GLN A 265 -9.11 -11.76 0.02
CA GLN A 265 -7.81 -11.16 0.32
C GLN A 265 -7.99 -9.77 0.95
N LYS A 266 -7.60 -9.63 2.23
CA LYS A 266 -7.44 -8.31 2.85
C LYS A 266 -6.17 -7.68 2.28
N LEU A 267 -6.30 -6.67 1.43
CA LEU A 267 -5.15 -5.90 0.95
C LEU A 267 -4.56 -5.05 2.09
N LEU A 268 -5.42 -4.34 2.84
CA LEU A 268 -5.02 -3.48 3.96
C LEU A 268 -6.00 -3.60 5.13
N THR A 269 -5.49 -3.46 6.35
CA THR A 269 -6.31 -3.28 7.56
C THR A 269 -6.81 -1.84 7.65
N GLN A 270 -7.78 -1.55 8.52
CA GLN A 270 -8.26 -0.18 8.69
C GLN A 270 -7.18 0.73 9.28
N ASP A 271 -6.36 0.22 10.20
CA ASP A 271 -5.28 0.99 10.81
C ASP A 271 -4.19 1.36 9.79
N GLU A 272 -3.93 0.46 8.84
CA GLU A 272 -3.02 0.75 7.72
C GLU A 272 -3.59 1.82 6.78
N ILE A 273 -4.90 1.78 6.47
CA ILE A 273 -5.58 2.83 5.70
C ILE A 273 -5.51 4.17 6.44
N ASN A 274 -5.79 4.16 7.75
CA ASN A 274 -5.72 5.35 8.59
C ASN A 274 -4.31 5.97 8.58
N SER A 275 -3.28 5.12 8.71
CA SER A 275 -1.87 5.53 8.67
C SER A 275 -1.47 6.09 7.32
N LEU A 276 -1.97 5.49 6.21
CA LEU A 276 -1.75 5.99 4.86
C LEU A 276 -2.34 7.38 4.64
N LEU A 277 -3.56 7.64 5.14
CA LEU A 277 -4.22 8.93 5.00
C LEU A 277 -3.46 10.03 5.75
N VAL A 278 -3.02 9.74 6.99
CA VAL A 278 -2.21 10.67 7.80
C VAL A 278 -0.88 10.96 7.11
N PHE A 279 -0.21 9.91 6.61
CA PHE A 279 1.05 10.05 5.88
C PHE A 279 0.88 10.85 4.58
N ALA A 280 -0.18 10.56 3.81
CA ALA A 280 -0.45 11.29 2.58
C ALA A 280 -0.70 12.78 2.86
N ALA A 281 -1.40 13.12 3.93
CA ALA A 281 -1.63 14.50 4.35
C ALA A 281 -0.34 15.23 4.77
N ALA A 282 0.66 14.50 5.27
CA ALA A 282 1.96 15.09 5.59
C ALA A 282 2.79 15.43 4.31
N ASN A 283 2.46 14.82 3.16
CA ASN A 283 3.23 14.91 1.92
C ASN A 283 2.47 15.54 0.75
N HIS A 284 1.16 15.76 0.88
CA HIS A 284 0.29 16.33 -0.16
C HIS A 284 -0.69 17.31 0.44
N ASP A 285 -0.82 18.48 -0.16
CA ASP A 285 -1.78 19.51 0.27
C ASP A 285 -3.24 19.06 0.11
N PHE A 286 -3.49 18.09 -0.81
CA PHE A 286 -4.81 17.67 -1.22
C PHE A 286 -4.89 16.16 -1.41
N VAL A 287 -5.57 15.47 -0.49
CA VAL A 287 -5.73 14.02 -0.46
C VAL A 287 -7.20 13.64 -0.56
N ILE A 288 -7.55 12.69 -1.42
CA ILE A 288 -8.90 12.15 -1.51
C ILE A 288 -8.94 10.71 -0.99
N ARG A 289 -9.89 10.45 -0.09
CA ARG A 289 -10.35 9.13 0.29
C ARG A 289 -11.74 8.90 -0.32
N LEU A 290 -11.81 8.13 -1.42
CA LEU A 290 -13.05 7.88 -2.18
C LEU A 290 -13.69 6.56 -1.71
N LYS A 291 -14.95 6.65 -1.27
CA LYS A 291 -15.69 5.56 -0.62
C LYS A 291 -16.99 5.28 -1.37
N GLY A 292 -17.33 4.01 -1.58
CA GLY A 292 -18.61 3.65 -2.20
C GLY A 292 -19.82 4.14 -1.37
N GLY A 293 -20.86 4.62 -2.03
CA GLY A 293 -22.04 5.19 -1.39
C GLY A 293 -21.78 6.52 -0.70
N ASP A 294 -22.15 6.62 0.58
CA ASP A 294 -21.87 7.74 1.48
C ASP A 294 -20.83 7.33 2.52
N PRO A 295 -19.80 8.14 2.81
CA PRO A 295 -18.74 7.81 3.75
C PRO A 295 -19.24 7.47 5.17
N LEU A 296 -20.33 8.10 5.59
CA LEU A 296 -20.88 7.99 6.94
C LEU A 296 -21.86 6.81 7.13
N ILE A 297 -22.19 6.08 6.04
CA ILE A 297 -23.11 4.94 6.11
C ILE A 297 -22.34 3.63 5.83
N PHE A 298 -22.04 2.89 6.89
CA PHE A 298 -21.28 1.63 6.88
C PHE A 298 -19.93 1.68 6.17
N GLY A 299 -19.37 2.90 6.02
CA GLY A 299 -18.11 3.15 5.34
C GLY A 299 -16.88 3.23 6.28
N ARG A 300 -17.03 2.97 7.58
CA ARG A 300 -15.96 3.07 8.59
C ARG A 300 -15.28 4.46 8.66
N ALA A 301 -15.94 5.50 8.16
CA ALA A 301 -15.39 6.85 8.17
C ALA A 301 -15.13 7.38 9.60
N GLY A 302 -15.85 6.89 10.61
CA GLY A 302 -15.60 7.26 12.01
C GLY A 302 -14.18 6.96 12.45
N GLU A 303 -13.63 5.78 12.10
CA GLU A 303 -12.27 5.37 12.43
C GLU A 303 -11.22 6.19 11.66
N GLU A 304 -11.48 6.49 10.38
CA GLU A 304 -10.62 7.35 9.56
C GLU A 304 -10.60 8.80 10.10
N ILE A 305 -11.77 9.35 10.48
CA ILE A 305 -11.92 10.67 11.09
C ILE A 305 -11.18 10.77 12.43
N GLU A 306 -11.31 9.75 13.27
CA GLU A 306 -10.62 9.71 14.57
C GLU A 306 -9.09 9.71 14.40
N ALA A 307 -8.58 8.93 13.47
CA ALA A 307 -7.14 8.90 13.18
C ALA A 307 -6.63 10.25 12.65
N LEU A 308 -7.36 10.88 11.72
CA LEU A 308 -7.00 12.19 11.18
C LEU A 308 -7.02 13.28 12.27
N ARG A 309 -8.03 13.28 13.14
CA ARG A 309 -8.10 14.21 14.28
C ARG A 309 -6.94 14.01 15.26
N SER A 310 -6.65 12.76 15.60
CA SER A 310 -5.56 12.42 16.53
C SER A 310 -4.20 12.85 16.00
N ALA A 311 -4.03 12.86 14.68
CA ALA A 311 -2.82 13.31 13.99
C ALA A 311 -2.81 14.83 13.71
N GLY A 312 -3.87 15.60 14.04
CA GLY A 312 -3.95 17.02 13.75
C GLY A 312 -4.13 17.36 12.26
N VAL A 313 -4.61 16.39 11.45
CA VAL A 313 -4.86 16.57 10.01
C VAL A 313 -6.22 17.21 9.78
N ASP A 314 -6.27 18.31 8.99
CA ASP A 314 -7.54 18.90 8.54
C ASP A 314 -8.25 17.95 7.57
N PHE A 315 -9.57 17.82 7.74
CA PHE A 315 -10.36 16.95 6.86
C PHE A 315 -11.74 17.52 6.59
N GLU A 316 -12.37 17.02 5.54
CA GLU A 316 -13.73 17.34 5.17
C GLU A 316 -14.47 16.12 4.66
N VAL A 317 -15.70 15.91 5.14
CA VAL A 317 -16.58 14.85 4.64
C VAL A 317 -17.47 15.42 3.53
N VAL A 318 -17.42 14.79 2.38
CA VAL A 318 -18.26 15.10 1.22
C VAL A 318 -19.25 13.97 1.04
N SER A 319 -20.52 14.22 1.38
CA SER A 319 -21.57 13.22 1.29
C SER A 319 -21.75 12.69 -0.13
N GLY A 320 -22.13 11.43 -0.24
CA GLY A 320 -22.55 10.76 -1.46
C GLY A 320 -23.99 10.22 -1.35
N ILE A 321 -24.54 9.77 -2.47
CA ILE A 321 -25.83 9.08 -2.45
C ILE A 321 -25.59 7.68 -1.90
N THR A 322 -26.17 7.37 -0.74
CA THR A 322 -26.02 6.05 -0.12
C THR A 322 -26.73 4.96 -0.93
N ALA A 323 -26.23 3.74 -0.89
CA ALA A 323 -26.76 2.61 -1.68
C ALA A 323 -28.25 2.34 -1.44
N ALA A 324 -28.78 2.66 -0.25
CA ALA A 324 -30.21 2.52 0.03
C ALA A 324 -31.08 3.40 -0.86
N LEU A 325 -30.66 4.66 -1.08
CA LEU A 325 -31.36 5.59 -1.97
C LEU A 325 -31.19 5.20 -3.45
N GLY A 326 -29.98 4.78 -3.85
CA GLY A 326 -29.73 4.28 -5.19
C GLY A 326 -30.58 3.03 -5.51
N ALA A 327 -30.65 2.08 -4.60
CA ALA A 327 -31.47 0.87 -4.75
C ALA A 327 -32.98 1.18 -4.79
N ALA A 328 -33.44 2.11 -3.97
CA ALA A 328 -34.84 2.54 -3.96
C ALA A 328 -35.23 3.22 -5.28
N ALA A 329 -34.36 4.12 -5.80
CA ALA A 329 -34.55 4.76 -7.08
C ALA A 329 -34.54 3.74 -8.24
N ALA A 330 -33.58 2.82 -8.27
CA ALA A 330 -33.50 1.75 -9.24
C ALA A 330 -34.74 0.84 -9.23
N ALA A 331 -35.28 0.54 -8.05
CA ALA A 331 -36.51 -0.24 -7.90
C ALA A 331 -37.79 0.58 -8.17
N GLY A 332 -37.70 1.90 -8.30
CA GLY A 332 -38.85 2.80 -8.47
C GLY A 332 -39.78 2.82 -7.28
N ILE A 333 -39.22 2.77 -6.06
CA ILE A 333 -39.99 2.81 -4.80
C ILE A 333 -39.53 3.99 -3.93
N SER A 334 -40.47 4.54 -3.17
CA SER A 334 -40.14 5.52 -2.11
C SER A 334 -39.90 4.79 -0.79
N LEU A 335 -38.79 5.09 -0.12
CA LEU A 335 -38.52 4.50 1.19
C LEU A 335 -39.49 4.96 2.28
N THR A 336 -40.14 6.13 2.08
CA THR A 336 -41.21 6.64 2.92
C THR A 336 -42.49 6.81 2.10
N ASP A 337 -43.62 6.37 2.60
CA ASP A 337 -44.93 6.54 1.97
C ASP A 337 -45.97 6.72 3.09
N ARG A 338 -46.73 7.82 3.05
CA ARG A 338 -47.76 8.14 4.09
C ARG A 338 -48.75 6.99 4.30
N ARG A 339 -48.95 6.13 3.32
CA ARG A 339 -49.90 5.00 3.35
C ARG A 339 -49.26 3.70 3.82
N ALA A 340 -47.92 3.60 3.77
CA ALA A 340 -47.21 2.34 3.98
C ALA A 340 -46.13 2.39 5.04
N ALA A 341 -45.33 3.47 5.10
CA ALA A 341 -44.21 3.56 6.02
C ALA A 341 -43.86 5.01 6.39
N SER A 342 -43.89 5.31 7.68
CA SER A 342 -43.51 6.59 8.25
C SER A 342 -42.07 6.64 8.72
N GLN A 343 -41.40 5.51 8.77
CA GLN A 343 -40.03 5.36 9.27
C GLN A 343 -39.15 4.59 8.29
N VAL A 344 -37.86 4.92 8.27
CA VAL A 344 -36.82 4.18 7.53
C VAL A 344 -35.72 3.79 8.52
N ALA A 345 -35.47 2.50 8.62
CA ALA A 345 -34.33 1.97 9.36
C ALA A 345 -33.24 1.51 8.38
N ILE A 346 -32.03 2.02 8.55
CA ILE A 346 -30.86 1.62 7.78
C ILE A 346 -29.98 0.77 8.69
N THR A 347 -29.74 -0.48 8.29
CA THR A 347 -28.99 -1.43 9.12
C THR A 347 -28.11 -2.35 8.27
N THR A 348 -27.21 -3.10 8.90
CA THR A 348 -26.40 -4.12 8.27
C THR A 348 -26.68 -5.49 8.87
N PHE A 349 -26.67 -6.53 8.04
CA PHE A 349 -26.76 -7.91 8.50
C PHE A 349 -25.39 -8.46 8.94
N SER A 350 -24.31 -7.96 8.35
CA SER A 350 -22.96 -8.35 8.72
C SER A 350 -22.63 -7.87 10.13
N ARG A 351 -22.30 -8.81 11.02
CA ARG A 351 -21.83 -8.50 12.38
C ARG A 351 -20.36 -8.07 12.31
N GLY A 352 -20.07 -6.83 12.72
CA GLY A 352 -18.74 -6.48 13.18
C GLY A 352 -18.41 -7.24 14.47
N THR A 353 -17.14 -7.51 14.73
CA THR A 353 -16.69 -8.24 15.93
C THR A 353 -17.05 -7.54 17.25
N GLU A 354 -17.45 -6.26 17.22
CA GLU A 354 -17.74 -5.42 18.40
C GLU A 354 -19.08 -4.68 18.31
N GLY A 355 -19.88 -4.91 17.25
CA GLY A 355 -21.16 -4.22 17.04
C GLY A 355 -22.29 -4.83 17.87
N GLY A 356 -23.11 -3.97 18.49
CA GLY A 356 -24.34 -4.37 19.14
C GLY A 356 -25.27 -5.15 18.20
N THR A 357 -26.04 -6.08 18.76
CA THR A 357 -27.07 -6.80 18.02
C THR A 357 -28.20 -5.83 17.66
N MET A 358 -28.62 -5.85 16.39
CA MET A 358 -29.83 -5.12 15.99
C MET A 358 -31.02 -5.63 16.81
N ASP A 359 -31.75 -4.69 17.40
CA ASP A 359 -33.08 -5.01 17.95
C ASP A 359 -34.10 -5.15 16.81
N TRP A 360 -34.28 -6.35 16.35
CA TRP A 360 -35.23 -6.67 15.29
C TRP A 360 -36.69 -6.39 15.71
N GLY A 361 -36.98 -6.41 17.01
CA GLY A 361 -38.31 -6.09 17.56
C GLY A 361 -38.67 -4.60 17.42
N ALA A 362 -37.69 -3.72 17.23
CA ALA A 362 -37.94 -2.30 16.95
C ALA A 362 -38.43 -2.03 15.51
N VAL A 363 -38.34 -3.02 14.60
CA VAL A 363 -38.82 -2.88 13.22
C VAL A 363 -40.29 -3.27 13.16
N THR A 364 -41.14 -2.28 12.90
CA THR A 364 -42.60 -2.49 12.82
C THR A 364 -43.05 -2.64 11.37
N SER A 365 -44.29 -3.07 11.16
CA SER A 365 -44.90 -3.17 9.83
C SER A 365 -45.08 -1.79 9.13
N SER A 366 -44.87 -0.66 9.85
CA SER A 366 -44.86 0.70 9.32
C SER A 366 -43.44 1.23 9.09
N THR A 367 -42.42 0.41 9.27
CA THR A 367 -41.00 0.73 9.03
C THR A 367 -40.56 0.14 7.68
N THR A 368 -39.86 0.93 6.88
CA THR A 368 -39.07 0.43 5.75
C THR A 368 -37.69 0.10 6.26
N LEU A 369 -37.25 -1.14 6.11
CA LEU A 369 -35.91 -1.59 6.47
C LEU A 369 -35.02 -1.62 5.22
N ALA A 370 -33.94 -0.84 5.20
CA ALA A 370 -32.88 -0.94 4.23
C ALA A 370 -31.71 -1.73 4.83
N LEU A 371 -31.58 -2.99 4.42
CA LEU A 371 -30.62 -3.96 4.96
C LEU A 371 -29.41 -4.05 4.05
N TYR A 372 -28.27 -3.55 4.52
CA TYR A 372 -26.98 -3.65 3.87
C TYR A 372 -26.33 -4.99 4.15
N MET A 373 -25.53 -5.45 3.19
CA MET A 373 -24.75 -6.68 3.34
C MET A 373 -25.59 -7.86 3.86
N PRO A 374 -26.66 -8.24 3.15
CA PRO A 374 -27.59 -9.28 3.61
C PRO A 374 -26.93 -10.67 3.77
N GLY A 375 -25.64 -10.78 3.48
CA GLY A 375 -24.89 -12.02 3.64
C GLY A 375 -25.10 -13.02 2.50
N PRO A 376 -24.49 -14.19 2.62
CA PRO A 376 -24.63 -15.25 1.63
C PRO A 376 -25.91 -16.08 1.79
N ASP A 377 -26.56 -16.04 2.96
CA ASP A 377 -27.70 -16.88 3.31
C ASP A 377 -28.95 -16.04 3.57
N TYR A 378 -29.85 -16.01 2.59
CA TYR A 378 -31.14 -15.32 2.74
C TYR A 378 -32.13 -16.06 3.66
N ALA A 379 -31.88 -17.32 3.94
CA ALA A 379 -32.69 -18.06 4.92
C ALA A 379 -32.47 -17.57 6.35
N GLU A 380 -31.20 -17.24 6.69
CA GLU A 380 -30.87 -16.63 7.97
C GLU A 380 -31.51 -15.22 8.09
N VAL A 381 -31.49 -14.42 7.02
CA VAL A 381 -32.18 -13.11 6.99
C VAL A 381 -33.69 -13.30 7.26
N ALA A 382 -34.35 -14.23 6.55
CA ALA A 382 -35.77 -14.50 6.72
C ALA A 382 -36.09 -14.93 8.17
N GLN A 383 -35.26 -15.79 8.76
CA GLN A 383 -35.41 -16.22 10.14
C GLN A 383 -35.33 -15.04 11.11
N ARG A 384 -34.35 -14.17 10.98
CA ARG A 384 -34.17 -12.99 11.84
C ARG A 384 -35.32 -12.01 11.73
N LEU A 385 -35.86 -11.81 10.52
CA LEU A 385 -37.03 -10.95 10.30
C LEU A 385 -38.26 -11.51 11.01
N ARG A 386 -38.48 -12.85 10.97
CA ARG A 386 -39.57 -13.54 11.70
C ARG A 386 -39.42 -13.46 13.23
N GLU A 387 -38.19 -13.70 13.71
CA GLU A 387 -37.85 -13.59 15.14
C GLU A 387 -38.13 -12.14 15.65
N GLY A 388 -37.95 -11.12 14.80
CA GLY A 388 -38.33 -9.74 15.07
C GLY A 388 -39.83 -9.44 14.95
N GLY A 389 -40.66 -10.46 14.68
CA GLY A 389 -42.12 -10.31 14.60
C GLY A 389 -42.65 -9.76 13.28
N LEU A 390 -41.86 -9.71 12.24
CA LEU A 390 -42.31 -9.27 10.92
C LEU A 390 -43.11 -10.34 10.20
N PRO A 391 -44.23 -9.97 9.53
CA PRO A 391 -45.12 -10.96 8.91
C PRO A 391 -44.48 -11.59 7.67
N ASP A 392 -44.84 -12.86 7.42
CA ASP A 392 -44.33 -13.66 6.30
C ASP A 392 -44.67 -13.09 4.92
N ASP A 393 -45.82 -12.43 4.80
CA ASP A 393 -46.29 -11.81 3.55
C ASP A 393 -45.65 -10.40 3.30
N LEU A 394 -44.80 -9.91 4.22
CA LEU A 394 -44.15 -8.59 4.08
C LEU A 394 -43.30 -8.57 2.83
N PRO A 395 -43.53 -7.61 1.90
CA PRO A 395 -42.79 -7.56 0.66
C PRO A 395 -41.31 -7.18 0.87
N CYS A 396 -40.47 -7.77 0.02
CA CYS A 396 -39.02 -7.52 -0.04
C CYS A 396 -38.60 -7.23 -1.49
N VAL A 397 -37.62 -6.38 -1.67
CA VAL A 397 -36.90 -6.24 -2.94
C VAL A 397 -35.40 -6.32 -2.67
N ILE A 398 -34.71 -7.14 -3.47
CA ILE A 398 -33.26 -7.29 -3.43
C ILE A 398 -32.71 -6.56 -4.65
N VAL A 399 -31.76 -5.65 -4.44
CA VAL A 399 -31.09 -4.92 -5.50
C VAL A 399 -29.59 -5.18 -5.41
N SER A 400 -29.06 -5.75 -6.47
CA SER A 400 -27.62 -5.98 -6.63
C SER A 400 -27.05 -4.96 -7.61
N ASN A 401 -25.82 -4.49 -7.37
CA ASN A 401 -25.12 -3.52 -8.19
C ASN A 401 -26.01 -2.31 -8.56
N ALA A 402 -26.67 -1.73 -7.56
CA ALA A 402 -27.65 -0.66 -7.75
C ALA A 402 -27.04 0.49 -8.56
N THR A 403 -27.76 0.94 -9.59
CA THR A 403 -27.38 1.99 -10.55
C THR A 403 -26.18 1.68 -11.46
N GLY A 404 -25.52 0.54 -11.30
CA GLY A 404 -24.43 0.09 -12.18
C GLY A 404 -24.94 -0.69 -13.40
N ALA A 405 -24.04 -0.93 -14.37
CA ALA A 405 -24.36 -1.66 -15.60
C ALA A 405 -24.85 -3.11 -15.37
N GLU A 406 -24.39 -3.73 -14.30
CA GLU A 406 -24.77 -5.11 -13.92
C GLU A 406 -25.91 -5.16 -12.89
N GLN A 407 -26.73 -4.10 -12.81
CA GLN A 407 -27.83 -4.04 -11.86
C GLN A 407 -28.84 -5.17 -12.04
N GLN A 408 -29.20 -5.81 -10.94
CA GLN A 408 -30.27 -6.82 -10.88
C GLN A 408 -31.26 -6.47 -9.78
N ILE A 409 -32.57 -6.67 -10.06
CA ILE A 409 -33.64 -6.40 -9.10
C ILE A 409 -34.52 -7.64 -8.98
N ARG A 410 -34.75 -8.12 -7.76
CA ARG A 410 -35.61 -9.26 -7.48
C ARG A 410 -36.64 -8.90 -6.42
N TRP A 411 -37.89 -9.15 -6.75
CA TRP A 411 -39.04 -8.91 -5.88
C TRP A 411 -39.50 -10.22 -5.24
N THR A 412 -39.63 -10.23 -3.90
CA THR A 412 -39.97 -11.40 -3.14
C THR A 412 -40.76 -11.02 -1.87
N SER A 413 -40.92 -11.92 -0.91
CA SER A 413 -41.47 -11.66 0.42
C SER A 413 -40.65 -12.38 1.47
N VAL A 414 -40.84 -12.05 2.76
CA VAL A 414 -40.17 -12.71 3.88
C VAL A 414 -40.31 -14.22 3.81
N ALA A 415 -41.52 -14.74 3.50
CA ALA A 415 -41.76 -16.16 3.34
C ALA A 415 -40.92 -16.85 2.27
N ARG A 416 -40.71 -16.17 1.14
CA ARG A 416 -40.02 -16.76 0.00
C ARG A 416 -38.52 -16.48 0.00
N LEU A 417 -38.04 -15.60 0.86
CA LEU A 417 -36.65 -15.13 0.87
C LEU A 417 -35.64 -16.28 0.97
N ALA A 418 -35.96 -17.32 1.77
CA ALA A 418 -35.11 -18.49 1.93
C ALA A 418 -34.99 -19.37 0.66
N GLN A 419 -35.86 -19.16 -0.35
CA GLN A 419 -35.87 -19.91 -1.59
C GLN A 419 -35.24 -19.09 -2.75
N GLU A 420 -34.92 -17.83 -2.50
CA GLU A 420 -34.34 -16.95 -3.51
C GLU A 420 -32.87 -17.28 -3.70
N GLU A 421 -32.50 -17.36 -4.98
CA GLU A 421 -31.10 -17.48 -5.35
C GLU A 421 -30.34 -16.19 -5.03
N LYS A 422 -29.14 -16.34 -4.49
CA LYS A 422 -28.29 -15.21 -4.13
C LYS A 422 -27.97 -14.34 -5.35
N LEU A 423 -28.18 -13.03 -5.24
CA LEU A 423 -27.69 -12.05 -6.21
C LEU A 423 -26.22 -11.72 -5.94
N PRO A 424 -25.46 -11.31 -7.01
CA PRO A 424 -24.07 -10.87 -6.86
C PRO A 424 -23.92 -9.71 -5.87
N ALA A 425 -22.80 -9.68 -5.15
CA ALA A 425 -22.43 -8.53 -4.32
C ALA A 425 -21.82 -7.39 -5.21
N PRO A 426 -22.02 -6.13 -4.80
CA PRO A 426 -22.73 -5.64 -3.63
C PRO A 426 -24.26 -5.73 -3.78
N ALA A 427 -24.93 -6.14 -2.72
CA ALA A 427 -26.39 -6.24 -2.71
C ALA A 427 -26.99 -5.57 -1.47
N LEU A 428 -28.18 -5.03 -1.64
CA LEU A 428 -28.99 -4.40 -0.61
C LEU A 428 -30.41 -4.95 -0.68
N MET A 429 -31.05 -5.11 0.46
CA MET A 429 -32.42 -5.56 0.55
C MET A 429 -33.29 -4.47 1.17
N ILE A 430 -34.45 -4.19 0.55
CA ILE A 430 -35.45 -3.28 1.11
C ILE A 430 -36.65 -4.14 1.52
N VAL A 431 -36.99 -4.11 2.80
CA VAL A 431 -38.09 -4.89 3.40
C VAL A 431 -39.14 -3.92 3.91
N GLY A 432 -40.38 -4.12 3.57
CA GLY A 432 -41.49 -3.29 4.03
C GLY A 432 -42.63 -3.16 3.02
N ARG A 433 -43.75 -2.63 3.47
CA ARG A 433 -44.97 -2.43 2.61
C ARG A 433 -44.70 -1.58 1.36
N VAL A 434 -43.70 -0.71 1.40
CA VAL A 434 -43.28 0.11 0.24
C VAL A 434 -42.80 -0.74 -0.92
N ALA A 435 -42.30 -1.95 -0.70
CA ALA A 435 -41.88 -2.90 -1.71
C ALA A 435 -43.05 -3.69 -2.34
N SER A 436 -44.30 -3.33 -2.08
CA SER A 436 -45.47 -3.97 -2.68
C SER A 436 -45.63 -3.58 -4.16
N ARG A 437 -45.87 -4.58 -5.02
CA ARG A 437 -46.17 -4.34 -6.44
C ARG A 437 -47.40 -3.44 -6.67
N LYS A 438 -48.40 -3.46 -5.76
CA LYS A 438 -49.59 -2.61 -5.82
C LYS A 438 -49.24 -1.12 -5.69
N VAL A 439 -48.25 -0.78 -4.87
CA VAL A 439 -47.75 0.60 -4.74
C VAL A 439 -47.09 1.04 -6.05
N ARG A 440 -46.40 0.12 -6.72
CA ARG A 440 -45.71 0.37 -8.00
C ARG A 440 -46.68 0.66 -9.18
N GLU A 441 -47.82 0.00 -9.24
CA GLU A 441 -48.81 0.25 -10.30
C GLU A 441 -49.41 1.67 -10.19
N ILE A 442 -49.62 2.16 -8.98
CA ILE A 442 -50.11 3.52 -8.76
C ILE A 442 -49.05 4.56 -9.15
N SER A 443 -47.76 4.31 -8.89
CA SER A 443 -46.69 5.24 -9.26
C SER A 443 -46.41 5.28 -10.76
N LYS A 444 -46.58 4.18 -11.50
CA LYS A 444 -46.44 4.16 -12.96
C LYS A 444 -47.49 5.01 -13.68
N THR A 445 -48.68 5.16 -13.10
CA THR A 445 -49.76 5.96 -13.66
C THR A 445 -49.50 7.47 -13.56
N PHE A 446 -48.58 7.89 -12.69
CA PHE A 446 -48.24 9.31 -12.50
C PHE A 446 -46.98 9.78 -13.25
N TRP A 447 -46.18 8.85 -13.85
CA TRP A 447 -44.86 9.18 -14.42
C TRP A 447 -44.74 8.83 -15.92
N HIS A 448 -45.80 8.81 -16.69
CA HIS A 448 -45.75 8.87 -18.15
C HIS A 448 -45.88 10.31 -18.63
N GLY A 449 -44.91 11.15 -18.33
CA GLY A 449 -44.57 12.32 -19.10
C GLY A 449 -43.73 11.84 -20.29
N ASP A 450 -44.25 12.12 -21.48
CA ASP A 450 -43.60 11.89 -22.76
C ASP A 450 -42.22 12.55 -22.79
N PRO A 451 -41.11 11.86 -23.06
CA PRO A 451 -39.79 12.46 -23.12
C PRO A 451 -39.60 13.47 -24.24
N ASP A 452 -40.55 13.60 -25.20
CA ASP A 452 -40.42 14.44 -26.37
C ASP A 452 -41.21 15.78 -26.35
N GLY A 453 -41.77 16.17 -25.21
CA GLY A 453 -42.22 17.55 -24.94
C GLY A 453 -43.20 18.15 -26.00
N ARG A 454 -44.10 17.38 -26.63
CA ARG A 454 -45.13 17.92 -27.52
C ARG A 454 -46.45 18.05 -26.79
N ASP A 455 -46.74 19.28 -26.33
CA ASP A 455 -48.04 19.69 -25.83
C ASP A 455 -49.11 19.48 -26.93
N THR A 456 -50.00 18.52 -26.73
CA THR A 456 -51.30 18.52 -27.40
C THR A 456 -52.37 19.06 -26.47
N PRO A 457 -53.17 20.03 -26.89
CA PRO A 457 -54.17 20.67 -26.03
C PRO A 457 -55.30 19.68 -25.71
N ARG A 458 -55.60 19.50 -24.44
CA ARG A 458 -56.78 18.77 -23.97
C ARG A 458 -58.02 19.61 -24.26
N THR A 459 -58.83 19.17 -25.19
CA THR A 459 -60.25 19.63 -25.34
C THR A 459 -61.00 19.19 -24.11
N ALA A 460 -61.58 20.19 -23.43
CA ALA A 460 -62.56 19.99 -22.38
C ALA A 460 -63.85 19.44 -23.02
N VAL A 461 -64.35 18.32 -22.49
CA VAL A 461 -65.73 17.88 -22.74
C VAL A 461 -66.41 17.79 -21.36
N SER A 462 -67.50 18.48 -21.31
CA SER A 462 -68.53 18.72 -20.31
C SER A 462 -68.85 17.56 -19.34
#